data_56e8f0002965f2a35936d2f822bf30d5
#
_entry.id   56e8f0002965f2a35936d2f822bf30d5
#
_cell.length_a   1.000
_cell.length_b   1.000
_cell.length_c   1.000
_cell.angle_alpha   90.00
_cell.angle_beta   90.00
_cell.angle_gamma   90.00
#
_symmetry.space_group_name_H-M   'P 1'
#
loop_
_entity.id
_entity.type
_entity.pdbx_description
1 polymer ?
#
loop_
_entity_poly.entity_id
_entity_poly.type
_entity_poly.pdbx_seq_one_letter_code
_entity_poly.pdbx_strand_id
1 'polypeptide(L)'
;MCDDVGVGRIRPTVLKMKKMCETKERLLQVGFDLIWDSSYGSVSVDDICKRAGINKGSFYHFFPSKAELVVEAYEEHWREKRPAMDRIFSPQSPPLERIQNFCRMIYAVQKEKAEEYGHVCGCPYTSVGSELATLDEKIRARAEHLMNAGSKYIESAIADAIREGSVTVKDPVFASVTLQSLLCGMLVEARVQNDLKVLENLEGTVMKLLGAKAVAA
;
A
#
# COMPACT_ATOMS: atom_id res chain seq x y z
N MET A 1 4.73 -32.29 48.15
CA MET A 1 5.50 -32.37 46.91
C MET A 1 4.78 -31.42 45.94
N CYS A 2 5.24 -30.20 45.88
CA CYS A 2 4.78 -29.18 44.89
C CYS A 2 5.84 -29.07 43.83
N ASP A 3 5.53 -29.55 42.62
CA ASP A 3 6.38 -29.46 41.47
C ASP A 3 6.36 -28.01 40.97
N ASP A 4 7.53 -27.36 41.09
CA ASP A 4 7.83 -26.02 40.62
C ASP A 4 8.02 -26.09 39.08
N VAL A 5 6.97 -25.68 38.33
CA VAL A 5 7.01 -25.61 36.89
C VAL A 5 7.89 -24.39 36.54
N GLY A 6 9.17 -24.68 36.23
CA GLY A 6 10.19 -23.69 35.88
C GLY A 6 9.74 -22.79 34.73
N VAL A 7 9.46 -21.51 35.03
CA VAL A 7 9.37 -20.43 34.07
C VAL A 7 10.73 -20.27 33.42
N GLY A 8 10.88 -20.78 32.19
CA GLY A 8 12.11 -20.73 31.42
C GLY A 8 12.57 -19.30 31.26
N ARG A 9 13.69 -18.92 31.89
CA ARG A 9 14.37 -17.63 31.71
C ARG A 9 14.75 -17.48 30.24
N ILE A 10 14.03 -16.60 29.53
CA ILE A 10 14.39 -16.21 28.15
C ILE A 10 15.82 -15.67 28.18
N ARG A 11 16.72 -16.26 27.38
CA ARG A 11 18.13 -15.86 27.36
C ARG A 11 18.24 -14.36 27.02
N PRO A 12 19.14 -13.59 27.69
CA PRO A 12 19.28 -12.15 27.48
C PRO A 12 19.48 -11.73 26.02
N THR A 13 20.11 -12.59 25.22
CA THR A 13 20.32 -12.39 23.77
C THR A 13 18.99 -12.41 22.98
N VAL A 14 18.07 -13.31 23.32
CA VAL A 14 16.76 -13.42 22.66
C VAL A 14 15.90 -12.20 22.96
N LEU A 15 15.94 -11.71 24.21
CA LEU A 15 15.20 -10.49 24.62
C LEU A 15 15.76 -9.25 23.89
N LYS A 16 17.07 -9.15 23.73
CA LYS A 16 17.72 -8.04 22.99
C LYS A 16 17.35 -8.08 21.50
N MET A 17 17.36 -9.26 20.87
CA MET A 17 16.94 -9.43 19.47
C MET A 17 15.49 -9.08 19.26
N LYS A 18 14.58 -9.51 20.14
CA LYS A 18 13.16 -9.18 20.08
C LYS A 18 12.94 -7.66 20.17
N LYS A 19 13.57 -6.98 21.13
CA LYS A 19 13.49 -5.52 21.29
C LYS A 19 14.05 -4.76 20.08
N MET A 20 15.10 -5.27 19.44
CA MET A 20 15.65 -4.69 18.21
C MET A 20 14.68 -4.82 17.04
N CYS A 21 14.02 -5.98 16.88
CA CYS A 21 12.99 -6.22 15.86
C CYS A 21 11.81 -5.24 16.05
N GLU A 22 11.25 -5.18 17.24
CA GLU A 22 10.15 -4.26 17.60
C GLU A 22 10.51 -2.78 17.35
N THR A 23 11.78 -2.40 17.59
CA THR A 23 12.25 -1.03 17.34
C THR A 23 12.33 -0.72 15.85
N LYS A 24 12.84 -1.65 15.05
CA LYS A 24 12.92 -1.50 13.59
C LYS A 24 11.51 -1.43 12.98
N GLU A 25 10.63 -2.34 13.33
CA GLU A 25 9.23 -2.37 12.88
C GLU A 25 8.51 -1.05 13.20
N ARG A 26 8.66 -0.52 14.41
CA ARG A 26 8.08 0.76 14.79
C ARG A 26 8.62 1.93 13.98
N LEU A 27 9.92 1.95 13.66
CA LEU A 27 10.51 2.97 12.78
C LEU A 27 9.94 2.91 11.37
N LEU A 28 9.78 1.70 10.81
CA LEU A 28 9.19 1.48 9.50
C LEU A 28 7.74 1.98 9.46
N GLN A 29 6.93 1.58 10.44
CA GLN A 29 5.52 1.99 10.52
C GLN A 29 5.38 3.50 10.69
N VAL A 30 6.05 4.09 11.68
CA VAL A 30 5.98 5.53 11.95
C VAL A 30 6.50 6.35 10.77
N GLY A 31 7.61 5.94 10.15
CA GLY A 31 8.17 6.61 8.99
C GLY A 31 7.24 6.56 7.78
N PHE A 32 6.63 5.40 7.53
CA PHE A 32 5.65 5.22 6.47
C PHE A 32 4.42 6.11 6.70
N ASP A 33 3.82 6.06 7.90
CA ASP A 33 2.61 6.81 8.22
C ASP A 33 2.83 8.32 8.11
N LEU A 34 3.92 8.86 8.67
CA LEU A 34 4.23 10.30 8.59
C LEU A 34 4.43 10.77 7.14
N ILE A 35 5.12 9.97 6.33
CA ILE A 35 5.39 10.33 4.94
C ILE A 35 4.13 10.20 4.08
N TRP A 36 3.28 9.22 4.35
CA TRP A 36 2.00 9.09 3.66
C TRP A 36 1.03 10.20 4.03
N ASP A 37 0.94 10.54 5.31
CA ASP A 37 0.13 11.63 5.83
C ASP A 37 0.53 12.98 5.20
N SER A 38 1.83 13.28 5.11
CA SER A 38 2.32 14.56 4.60
C SER A 38 3.09 14.45 3.26
N SER A 39 4.41 14.38 3.30
CA SER A 39 5.27 14.13 2.13
C SER A 39 6.67 13.71 2.57
N TYR A 40 7.47 13.16 1.64
CA TYR A 40 8.85 12.82 1.96
C TYR A 40 9.67 14.06 2.34
N GLY A 41 9.54 15.16 1.61
CA GLY A 41 10.33 16.38 1.86
C GLY A 41 10.01 17.06 3.19
N SER A 42 8.75 16.99 3.63
CA SER A 42 8.30 17.64 4.86
C SER A 42 8.66 16.89 6.15
N VAL A 43 8.94 15.59 6.07
CA VAL A 43 9.24 14.74 7.25
C VAL A 43 10.75 14.58 7.42
N SER A 44 11.29 15.00 8.54
CA SER A 44 12.70 14.80 8.90
C SER A 44 12.93 13.49 9.67
N VAL A 45 14.20 13.06 9.75
CA VAL A 45 14.60 11.94 10.63
C VAL A 45 14.28 12.26 12.10
N ASP A 46 14.34 13.53 12.50
CA ASP A 46 13.99 13.97 13.84
C ASP A 46 12.51 13.76 14.14
N ASP A 47 11.64 14.06 13.19
CA ASP A 47 10.19 13.86 13.35
C ASP A 47 9.87 12.38 13.51
N ILE A 48 10.48 11.52 12.68
CA ILE A 48 10.34 10.06 12.78
C ILE A 48 10.83 9.57 14.15
N CYS A 49 12.02 9.98 14.58
CA CYS A 49 12.59 9.59 15.87
C CYS A 49 11.71 10.04 17.04
N LYS A 50 11.24 11.28 17.00
CA LYS A 50 10.37 11.86 18.04
C LYS A 50 9.04 11.10 18.12
N ARG A 51 8.40 10.85 17.00
CA ARG A 51 7.13 10.13 16.94
C ARG A 51 7.28 8.67 17.36
N ALA A 52 8.39 8.01 16.98
CA ALA A 52 8.69 6.64 17.36
C ALA A 52 9.21 6.49 18.82
N GLY A 53 9.52 7.58 19.51
CA GLY A 53 10.12 7.55 20.85
C GLY A 53 11.53 6.94 20.87
N ILE A 54 12.34 7.22 19.84
CA ILE A 54 13.66 6.62 19.60
C ILE A 54 14.67 7.75 19.37
N ASN A 55 15.93 7.57 19.80
CA ASN A 55 17.00 8.52 19.52
C ASN A 55 17.60 8.33 18.11
N LYS A 56 18.23 9.38 17.56
CA LYS A 56 18.88 9.34 16.24
C LYS A 56 19.95 8.23 16.10
N GLY A 57 20.70 7.96 17.15
CA GLY A 57 21.71 6.89 17.14
C GLY A 57 21.08 5.53 16.86
N SER A 58 19.93 5.25 17.47
CA SER A 58 19.17 4.03 17.21
C SER A 58 18.58 4.02 15.78
N PHE A 59 18.12 5.15 15.26
CA PHE A 59 17.69 5.25 13.87
C PHE A 59 18.82 4.85 12.90
N TYR A 60 19.96 5.52 13.01
CA TYR A 60 21.12 5.27 12.12
C TYR A 60 21.77 3.90 12.32
N HIS A 61 21.50 3.23 13.43
CA HIS A 61 21.85 1.81 13.58
C HIS A 61 21.06 0.89 12.64
N PHE A 62 19.78 1.22 12.35
CA PHE A 62 18.92 0.42 11.48
C PHE A 62 18.93 0.90 10.03
N PHE A 63 18.94 2.21 9.83
CA PHE A 63 18.79 2.81 8.51
C PHE A 63 19.86 3.86 8.26
N PRO A 64 20.75 3.65 7.28
CA PRO A 64 21.80 4.63 6.94
C PRO A 64 21.26 6.00 6.53
N SER A 65 20.02 6.05 6.03
CA SER A 65 19.36 7.27 5.59
C SER A 65 17.84 7.17 5.71
N LYS A 66 17.13 8.29 5.57
CA LYS A 66 15.67 8.33 5.44
C LYS A 66 15.20 7.58 4.19
N ALA A 67 15.96 7.66 3.09
CA ALA A 67 15.66 6.94 1.86
C ALA A 67 15.65 5.42 2.06
N GLU A 68 16.65 4.87 2.77
CA GLU A 68 16.69 3.43 3.06
C GLU A 68 15.51 3.00 3.96
N LEU A 69 15.12 3.82 4.93
CA LEU A 69 13.91 3.57 5.72
C LEU A 69 12.67 3.51 4.81
N VAL A 70 12.51 4.46 3.89
CA VAL A 70 11.34 4.50 2.98
C VAL A 70 11.29 3.28 2.07
N VAL A 71 12.42 2.87 1.50
CA VAL A 71 12.49 1.67 0.66
C VAL A 71 12.07 0.42 1.43
N GLU A 72 12.56 0.25 2.66
CA GLU A 72 12.16 -0.89 3.50
C GLU A 72 10.70 -0.77 3.99
N ALA A 73 10.25 0.44 4.33
CA ALA A 73 8.87 0.67 4.77
C ALA A 73 7.85 0.37 3.66
N TYR A 74 8.18 0.67 2.42
CA TYR A 74 7.36 0.30 1.26
C TYR A 74 7.25 -1.22 1.10
N GLU A 75 8.36 -1.95 1.28
CA GLU A 75 8.38 -3.40 1.20
C GLU A 75 7.54 -4.03 2.32
N GLU A 76 7.68 -3.50 3.55
CA GLU A 76 6.90 -3.95 4.70
C GLU A 76 5.41 -3.72 4.48
N HIS A 77 5.02 -2.51 4.07
CA HIS A 77 3.63 -2.19 3.76
C HIS A 77 3.04 -3.12 2.68
N TRP A 78 3.80 -3.42 1.63
CA TRP A 78 3.37 -4.37 0.61
C TRP A 78 3.22 -5.79 1.18
N ARG A 79 4.16 -6.23 2.01
CA ARG A 79 4.10 -7.53 2.67
C ARG A 79 2.83 -7.70 3.52
N GLU A 80 2.43 -6.64 4.22
CA GLU A 80 1.19 -6.61 5.01
C GLU A 80 -0.07 -6.59 4.14
N LYS A 81 -0.04 -5.88 3.01
CA LYS A 81 -1.19 -5.78 2.08
C LYS A 81 -1.37 -7.00 1.20
N ARG A 82 -0.30 -7.70 0.86
CA ARG A 82 -0.32 -8.83 -0.07
C ARG A 82 -1.35 -9.92 0.29
N PRO A 83 -1.51 -10.37 1.55
CA PRO A 83 -2.52 -11.37 1.87
C PRO A 83 -3.97 -10.90 1.59
N ALA A 84 -4.24 -9.60 1.71
CA ALA A 84 -5.54 -9.04 1.33
C ALA A 84 -5.71 -9.04 -0.19
N MET A 85 -4.68 -8.67 -0.94
CA MET A 85 -4.67 -8.73 -2.41
C MET A 85 -4.87 -10.17 -2.90
N ASP A 86 -4.17 -11.15 -2.32
CA ASP A 86 -4.30 -12.57 -2.67
C ASP A 86 -5.73 -13.07 -2.45
N ARG A 87 -6.43 -12.61 -1.39
CA ARG A 87 -7.84 -12.95 -1.15
C ARG A 87 -8.78 -12.28 -2.14
N ILE A 88 -8.61 -10.97 -2.37
CA ILE A 88 -9.47 -10.19 -3.28
C ILE A 88 -9.38 -10.74 -4.71
N PHE A 89 -8.17 -11.05 -5.15
CA PHE A 89 -7.91 -11.54 -6.50
C PHE A 89 -7.87 -13.07 -6.62
N SER A 90 -8.42 -13.79 -5.63
CA SER A 90 -8.51 -15.24 -5.68
C SER A 90 -9.25 -15.71 -6.95
N PRO A 91 -8.69 -16.67 -7.72
CA PRO A 91 -9.35 -17.20 -8.91
C PRO A 91 -10.66 -17.96 -8.61
N GLN A 92 -10.98 -18.19 -7.33
CA GLN A 92 -12.25 -18.77 -6.91
C GLN A 92 -13.43 -17.78 -6.97
N SER A 93 -13.14 -16.47 -7.04
CA SER A 93 -14.17 -15.44 -7.19
C SER A 93 -14.33 -15.03 -8.65
N PRO A 94 -15.53 -14.63 -9.09
CA PRO A 94 -15.76 -14.09 -10.44
C PRO A 94 -14.82 -12.91 -10.74
N PRO A 95 -14.28 -12.78 -11.96
CA PRO A 95 -13.24 -11.80 -12.24
C PRO A 95 -13.71 -10.34 -12.07
N LEU A 96 -14.94 -10.01 -12.43
CA LEU A 96 -15.47 -8.67 -12.19
C LEU A 96 -15.63 -8.36 -10.70
N GLU A 97 -16.05 -9.34 -9.90
CA GLU A 97 -16.17 -9.18 -8.45
C GLU A 97 -14.81 -8.90 -7.79
N ARG A 98 -13.73 -9.54 -8.26
CA ARG A 98 -12.35 -9.24 -7.79
C ARG A 98 -12.01 -7.78 -8.01
N ILE A 99 -12.29 -7.24 -9.19
CA ILE A 99 -12.00 -5.85 -9.54
C ILE A 99 -12.89 -4.89 -8.73
N GLN A 100 -14.16 -5.20 -8.55
CA GLN A 100 -15.10 -4.43 -7.72
C GLN A 100 -14.64 -4.40 -6.26
N ASN A 101 -14.30 -5.54 -5.68
CA ASN A 101 -13.80 -5.64 -4.32
C ASN A 101 -12.49 -4.87 -4.11
N PHE A 102 -11.62 -4.85 -5.12
CA PHE A 102 -10.42 -4.02 -5.12
C PHE A 102 -10.76 -2.52 -5.09
N CYS A 103 -11.70 -2.06 -5.91
CA CYS A 103 -12.15 -0.66 -5.88
C CYS A 103 -12.75 -0.28 -4.51
N ARG A 104 -13.58 -1.15 -3.94
CA ARG A 104 -14.16 -0.97 -2.60
C ARG A 104 -13.10 -0.91 -1.51
N MET A 105 -12.09 -1.78 -1.58
CA MET A 105 -10.95 -1.75 -0.66
C MET A 105 -10.20 -0.42 -0.74
N ILE A 106 -9.93 0.10 -1.94
CA ILE A 106 -9.25 1.39 -2.11
C ILE A 106 -10.07 2.51 -1.45
N TYR A 107 -11.37 2.58 -1.72
CA TYR A 107 -12.24 3.57 -1.11
C TYR A 107 -12.25 3.47 0.42
N ALA A 108 -12.40 2.25 0.96
CA ALA A 108 -12.42 2.01 2.39
C ALA A 108 -11.12 2.44 3.08
N VAL A 109 -9.95 2.14 2.49
CA VAL A 109 -8.65 2.56 3.00
C VAL A 109 -8.52 4.09 3.00
N GLN A 110 -8.93 4.77 1.92
CA GLN A 110 -8.86 6.23 1.86
C GLN A 110 -9.82 6.89 2.86
N LYS A 111 -11.00 6.30 3.08
CA LYS A 111 -11.94 6.78 4.10
C LYS A 111 -11.39 6.63 5.51
N GLU A 112 -10.84 5.46 5.85
CA GLU A 112 -10.19 5.19 7.14
C GLU A 112 -9.05 6.18 7.41
N LYS A 113 -8.18 6.41 6.41
CA LYS A 113 -7.08 7.35 6.53
C LYS A 113 -7.54 8.80 6.63
N ALA A 114 -8.59 9.18 5.93
CA ALA A 114 -9.17 10.51 6.04
C ALA A 114 -9.80 10.76 7.42
N GLU A 115 -10.41 9.75 8.03
CA GLU A 115 -10.90 9.82 9.42
C GLU A 115 -9.76 9.90 10.44
N GLU A 116 -8.64 9.19 10.20
CA GLU A 116 -7.46 9.19 11.08
C GLU A 116 -6.67 10.49 11.01
N TYR A 117 -6.42 11.03 9.82
CA TYR A 117 -5.52 12.17 9.59
C TYR A 117 -6.26 13.50 9.34
N GLY A 118 -7.57 13.46 9.10
CA GLY A 118 -8.35 14.65 8.81
C GLY A 118 -8.29 15.11 7.35
N HIS A 119 -7.64 14.34 6.47
CA HIS A 119 -7.55 14.61 5.03
C HIS A 119 -7.29 13.34 4.21
N VAL A 120 -7.56 13.43 2.90
CA VAL A 120 -7.35 12.32 1.96
C VAL A 120 -5.85 12.17 1.63
N CYS A 121 -5.29 10.99 1.89
CA CYS A 121 -3.85 10.74 1.74
C CYS A 121 -3.42 10.34 0.32
N GLY A 122 -4.31 9.75 -0.49
CA GLY A 122 -3.96 9.24 -1.81
C GLY A 122 -3.09 7.97 -1.76
N CYS A 123 -2.44 7.65 -2.86
CA CYS A 123 -1.57 6.48 -2.96
C CYS A 123 -0.16 6.80 -2.43
N PRO A 124 0.36 6.09 -1.41
CA PRO A 124 1.68 6.37 -0.85
C PRO A 124 2.80 6.17 -1.89
N TYR A 125 2.69 5.14 -2.74
CA TYR A 125 3.70 4.85 -3.77
C TYR A 125 3.75 5.93 -4.86
N THR A 126 2.58 6.39 -5.32
CA THR A 126 2.50 7.44 -6.34
C THR A 126 2.98 8.78 -5.77
N SER A 127 2.58 9.15 -4.56
CA SER A 127 2.95 10.43 -3.95
C SER A 127 4.45 10.57 -3.78
N VAL A 128 5.10 9.64 -3.08
CA VAL A 128 6.55 9.69 -2.85
C VAL A 128 7.35 9.31 -4.12
N GLY A 129 6.83 8.36 -4.91
CA GLY A 129 7.45 7.97 -6.18
C GLY A 129 7.54 9.16 -7.14
N SER A 130 6.47 9.95 -7.28
CA SER A 130 6.47 11.15 -8.14
C SER A 130 7.34 12.29 -7.58
N GLU A 131 7.38 12.46 -6.24
CA GLU A 131 8.22 13.47 -5.59
C GLU A 131 9.72 13.20 -5.81
N LEU A 132 10.13 11.93 -5.77
CA LEU A 132 11.53 11.53 -5.77
C LEU A 132 12.01 10.81 -7.04
N ALA A 133 11.16 10.65 -8.05
CA ALA A 133 11.49 9.88 -9.25
C ALA A 133 12.78 10.36 -9.97
N THR A 134 13.08 11.65 -9.90
CA THR A 134 14.27 12.25 -10.52
C THR A 134 15.42 12.50 -9.54
N LEU A 135 15.21 12.23 -8.24
CA LEU A 135 16.16 12.56 -7.17
C LEU A 135 16.77 11.33 -6.50
N ASP A 136 16.02 10.23 -6.40
CA ASP A 136 16.45 9.00 -5.74
C ASP A 136 16.01 7.76 -6.52
N GLU A 137 16.99 7.13 -7.18
CA GLU A 137 16.75 5.95 -8.03
C GLU A 137 16.24 4.73 -7.23
N LYS A 138 16.66 4.55 -5.97
CA LYS A 138 16.22 3.41 -5.15
C LYS A 138 14.73 3.52 -4.82
N ILE A 139 14.29 4.71 -4.42
CA ILE A 139 12.87 4.98 -4.13
C ILE A 139 12.05 4.85 -5.42
N ARG A 140 12.52 5.44 -6.54
CA ARG A 140 11.86 5.33 -7.84
C ARG A 140 11.65 3.87 -8.25
N ALA A 141 12.74 3.10 -8.24
CA ALA A 141 12.70 1.69 -8.65
C ALA A 141 11.81 0.85 -7.71
N ARG A 142 11.80 1.16 -6.40
CA ARG A 142 10.94 0.47 -5.45
C ARG A 142 9.47 0.79 -5.67
N ALA A 143 9.12 2.06 -5.85
CA ALA A 143 7.74 2.48 -6.14
C ALA A 143 7.23 1.84 -7.44
N GLU A 144 8.03 1.88 -8.51
CA GLU A 144 7.72 1.22 -9.78
C GLU A 144 7.49 -0.30 -9.61
N HIS A 145 8.39 -0.98 -8.88
CA HIS A 145 8.26 -2.41 -8.62
C HIS A 145 6.93 -2.76 -7.93
N LEU A 146 6.55 -2.00 -6.91
CA LEU A 146 5.32 -2.25 -6.14
C LEU A 146 4.05 -1.91 -6.92
N MET A 147 4.07 -0.84 -7.71
CA MET A 147 2.98 -0.51 -8.62
C MET A 147 2.79 -1.62 -9.67
N ASN A 148 3.87 -2.12 -10.25
CA ASN A 148 3.84 -3.23 -11.20
C ASN A 148 3.34 -4.53 -10.55
N ALA A 149 3.72 -4.81 -9.30
CA ALA A 149 3.21 -5.97 -8.57
C ALA A 149 1.69 -5.90 -8.37
N GLY A 150 1.15 -4.72 -8.04
CA GLY A 150 -0.30 -4.48 -7.97
C GLY A 150 -1.00 -4.65 -9.33
N SER A 151 -0.41 -4.11 -10.41
CA SER A 151 -0.95 -4.21 -11.76
C SER A 151 -1.14 -5.65 -12.24
N LYS A 152 -0.27 -6.60 -11.86
CA LYS A 152 -0.38 -8.00 -12.24
C LYS A 152 -1.65 -8.68 -11.71
N TYR A 153 -2.12 -8.31 -10.53
CA TYR A 153 -3.41 -8.81 -10.01
C TYR A 153 -4.57 -8.32 -10.88
N ILE A 154 -4.56 -7.05 -11.24
CA ILE A 154 -5.58 -6.43 -12.10
C ILE A 154 -5.57 -7.06 -13.49
N GLU A 155 -4.39 -7.21 -14.09
CA GLU A 155 -4.19 -7.84 -15.41
C GLU A 155 -4.75 -9.26 -15.45
N SER A 156 -4.44 -10.07 -14.42
CA SER A 156 -4.94 -11.43 -14.31
C SER A 156 -6.47 -11.47 -14.25
N ALA A 157 -7.09 -10.61 -13.45
CA ALA A 157 -8.55 -10.55 -13.33
C ALA A 157 -9.21 -10.07 -14.64
N ILE A 158 -8.60 -9.10 -15.35
CA ILE A 158 -9.09 -8.63 -16.66
C ILE A 158 -8.95 -9.75 -17.71
N ALA A 159 -7.84 -10.49 -17.71
CA ALA A 159 -7.64 -11.62 -18.63
C ALA A 159 -8.71 -12.71 -18.44
N ASP A 160 -9.06 -13.01 -17.18
CA ASP A 160 -10.15 -13.93 -16.84
C ASP A 160 -11.50 -13.38 -17.33
N ALA A 161 -11.79 -12.08 -17.09
CA ALA A 161 -13.03 -11.42 -17.54
C ALA A 161 -13.18 -11.42 -19.08
N ILE A 162 -12.08 -11.23 -19.81
CA ILE A 162 -12.06 -11.33 -21.27
C ILE A 162 -12.41 -12.77 -21.71
N ARG A 163 -11.81 -13.77 -21.06
CA ARG A 163 -12.04 -15.19 -21.36
C ARG A 163 -13.49 -15.61 -21.11
N GLU A 164 -14.09 -15.10 -20.05
CA GLU A 164 -15.52 -15.33 -19.75
C GLU A 164 -16.46 -14.50 -20.62
N GLY A 165 -15.93 -13.52 -21.38
CA GLY A 165 -16.75 -12.64 -22.19
C GLY A 165 -17.56 -11.62 -21.41
N SER A 166 -17.22 -11.36 -20.13
CA SER A 166 -17.93 -10.43 -19.24
C SER A 166 -17.53 -8.96 -19.43
N VAL A 167 -16.49 -8.68 -20.24
CA VAL A 167 -16.03 -7.33 -20.62
C VAL A 167 -15.92 -7.19 -22.13
N THR A 168 -15.79 -5.93 -22.62
CA THR A 168 -15.61 -5.65 -24.05
C THR A 168 -14.17 -5.33 -24.44
N VAL A 169 -13.32 -4.96 -23.50
CA VAL A 169 -11.88 -4.79 -23.73
C VAL A 169 -11.25 -6.09 -24.23
N LYS A 170 -10.17 -6.00 -25.02
CA LYS A 170 -9.55 -7.15 -25.69
C LYS A 170 -8.11 -7.41 -25.26
N ASP A 171 -7.42 -6.38 -24.81
CA ASP A 171 -6.03 -6.43 -24.38
C ASP A 171 -5.95 -6.26 -22.86
N PRO A 172 -5.66 -7.32 -22.10
CA PRO A 172 -5.61 -7.24 -20.64
C PRO A 172 -4.44 -6.40 -20.14
N VAL A 173 -3.31 -6.37 -20.83
CA VAL A 173 -2.14 -5.57 -20.46
C VAL A 173 -2.46 -4.09 -20.61
N PHE A 174 -2.94 -3.68 -21.80
CA PHE A 174 -3.34 -2.29 -22.03
C PHE A 174 -4.45 -1.82 -21.09
N ALA A 175 -5.46 -2.67 -20.86
CA ALA A 175 -6.56 -2.36 -19.96
C ALA A 175 -6.10 -2.23 -18.51
N SER A 176 -5.17 -3.08 -18.05
CA SER A 176 -4.62 -2.99 -16.68
C SER A 176 -3.79 -1.73 -16.47
N VAL A 177 -2.96 -1.35 -17.43
CA VAL A 177 -2.19 -0.09 -17.40
C VAL A 177 -3.12 1.13 -17.39
N THR A 178 -4.17 1.12 -18.22
CA THR A 178 -5.15 2.20 -18.28
C THR A 178 -5.92 2.32 -16.96
N LEU A 179 -6.34 1.19 -16.38
CA LEU A 179 -7.01 1.16 -15.07
C LEU A 179 -6.09 1.68 -13.96
N GLN A 180 -4.84 1.24 -13.94
CA GLN A 180 -3.84 1.72 -12.98
C GLN A 180 -3.65 3.24 -13.08
N SER A 181 -3.55 3.78 -14.31
CA SER A 181 -3.42 5.21 -14.55
C SER A 181 -4.65 5.99 -14.08
N LEU A 182 -5.86 5.45 -14.32
CA LEU A 182 -7.11 6.01 -13.81
C LEU A 182 -7.12 6.05 -12.28
N LEU A 183 -6.77 4.94 -11.62
CA LEU A 183 -6.69 4.87 -10.16
C LEU A 183 -5.71 5.90 -9.59
N CYS A 184 -4.51 5.98 -10.15
CA CYS A 184 -3.51 6.96 -9.73
C CYS A 184 -4.03 8.39 -9.89
N GLY A 185 -4.66 8.70 -11.02
CA GLY A 185 -5.26 10.02 -11.28
C GLY A 185 -6.36 10.37 -10.28
N MET A 186 -7.32 9.48 -10.05
CA MET A 186 -8.41 9.69 -9.10
C MET A 186 -7.92 9.84 -7.66
N LEU A 187 -6.91 9.07 -7.25
CA LEU A 187 -6.32 9.17 -5.91
C LEU A 187 -5.54 10.48 -5.71
N VAL A 188 -4.84 10.95 -6.74
CA VAL A 188 -4.18 12.26 -6.73
C VAL A 188 -5.20 13.38 -6.67
N GLU A 189 -6.26 13.32 -7.49
CA GLU A 189 -7.33 14.30 -7.53
C GLU A 189 -8.06 14.38 -6.18
N ALA A 190 -8.42 13.24 -5.60
CA ALA A 190 -9.06 13.18 -4.28
C ALA A 190 -8.18 13.82 -3.19
N ARG A 191 -6.87 13.61 -3.24
CA ARG A 191 -5.92 14.25 -2.32
C ARG A 191 -5.83 15.75 -2.54
N VAL A 192 -5.73 16.21 -3.79
CA VAL A 192 -5.61 17.65 -4.12
C VAL A 192 -6.87 18.41 -3.73
N GLN A 193 -8.05 17.82 -3.95
CA GLN A 193 -9.35 18.42 -3.57
C GLN A 193 -9.67 18.22 -2.09
N ASN A 194 -8.95 17.33 -1.41
CA ASN A 194 -9.28 16.84 -0.07
C ASN A 194 -10.76 16.37 0.03
N ASP A 195 -11.22 15.66 -0.99
CA ASP A 195 -12.61 15.21 -1.12
C ASP A 195 -12.70 13.72 -1.52
N LEU A 196 -13.24 12.90 -0.63
CA LEU A 196 -13.48 11.47 -0.88
C LEU A 196 -14.54 11.22 -1.95
N LYS A 197 -15.42 12.21 -2.26
CA LYS A 197 -16.45 12.07 -3.29
C LYS A 197 -15.87 11.74 -4.66
N VAL A 198 -14.63 12.18 -4.93
CA VAL A 198 -13.90 11.83 -6.17
C VAL A 198 -13.83 10.30 -6.34
N LEU A 199 -13.76 9.55 -5.23
CA LEU A 199 -13.62 8.08 -5.23
C LEU A 199 -14.95 7.33 -5.08
N GLU A 200 -16.08 8.00 -4.79
CA GLU A 200 -17.38 7.33 -4.60
C GLU A 200 -17.83 6.53 -5.84
N ASN A 201 -17.49 7.02 -7.02
CA ASN A 201 -17.87 6.39 -8.29
C ASN A 201 -16.72 5.55 -8.91
N LEU A 202 -15.69 5.23 -8.14
CA LEU A 202 -14.50 4.50 -8.62
C LEU A 202 -14.90 3.17 -9.27
N GLU A 203 -15.71 2.35 -8.58
CA GLU A 203 -16.18 1.06 -9.09
C GLU A 203 -16.93 1.22 -10.41
N GLY A 204 -17.92 2.12 -10.45
CA GLY A 204 -18.71 2.38 -11.65
C GLY A 204 -17.87 2.87 -12.83
N THR A 205 -16.87 3.72 -12.56
CA THR A 205 -15.95 4.24 -13.58
C THR A 205 -15.08 3.13 -14.15
N VAL A 206 -14.54 2.26 -13.29
CA VAL A 206 -13.73 1.10 -13.70
C VAL A 206 -14.56 0.10 -14.51
N MET A 207 -15.79 -0.20 -14.09
CA MET A 207 -16.68 -1.09 -14.85
C MET A 207 -16.99 -0.53 -16.24
N LYS A 208 -17.22 0.77 -16.37
CA LYS A 208 -17.41 1.44 -17.68
C LYS A 208 -16.14 1.35 -18.53
N LEU A 209 -14.97 1.63 -17.96
CA LEU A 209 -13.67 1.53 -18.64
C LEU A 209 -13.46 0.14 -19.26
N LEU A 210 -13.81 -0.90 -18.53
CA LEU A 210 -13.67 -2.29 -18.99
C LEU A 210 -14.78 -2.71 -19.99
N GLY A 211 -15.82 -1.90 -20.12
CA GLY A 211 -17.02 -2.27 -20.86
C GLY A 211 -17.68 -3.51 -20.26
N ALA A 212 -17.81 -3.52 -18.92
CA ALA A 212 -18.43 -4.62 -18.19
C ALA A 212 -19.89 -4.79 -18.64
N LYS A 213 -20.26 -6.02 -18.98
CA LYS A 213 -21.62 -6.36 -19.37
C LYS A 213 -22.48 -6.50 -18.11
N ALA A 214 -23.72 -6.07 -18.18
CA ALA A 214 -24.67 -6.36 -17.12
C ALA A 214 -24.78 -7.87 -16.95
N VAL A 215 -24.63 -8.35 -15.71
CA VAL A 215 -24.91 -9.75 -15.40
C VAL A 215 -26.38 -9.96 -15.67
N ALA A 216 -26.72 -10.84 -16.65
CA ALA A 216 -28.09 -11.26 -16.83
C ALA A 216 -28.56 -11.92 -15.52
N ALA A 217 -29.61 -11.34 -14.92
CA ALA A 217 -30.21 -11.84 -13.69
C ALA A 217 -30.85 -13.21 -13.89
#